data_ed1eaea119e60ef3413941d63dd48ce1
#
_entry.id   ed1eaea119e60ef3413941d63dd48ce1
#
_cell.length_a   1.000
_cell.length_b   1.000
_cell.length_c   1.000
_cell.angle_alpha   90.00
_cell.angle_beta   90.00
_cell.angle_gamma   90.00
#
_symmetry.space_group_name_H-M   'P 1'
#
loop_
_entity.id
_entity.type
_entity.pdbx_description
1 polymer ?
#
loop_
_entity_poly.entity_id
_entity_poly.type
_entity_poly.pdbx_seq_one_letter_code
_entity_poly.pdbx_strand_id
1 'polypeptide(L)'
;DKIDEIKRVSALSAPVKYQLKDNKVIIDFPKDFNGKKLTGEALLYCPSDENRDIRQTFSILDEPLKMKVPVTKSGLYQLQLSWQDGKTSYYFENKIFLK
;
A
#
# COMPACT_ATOMS: atom_id res chain seq x y z
N ASP A 1 -16.77 6.82 2.91
CA ASP A 1 -15.86 7.15 4.00
C ASP A 1 -14.86 6.01 4.21
N LYS A 2 -13.93 6.19 5.12
CA LYS A 2 -12.85 5.24 5.33
C LYS A 2 -13.34 3.84 5.74
N ILE A 3 -14.38 3.76 6.54
CA ILE A 3 -14.94 2.49 6.96
C ILE A 3 -15.46 1.70 5.76
N ASP A 4 -16.16 2.37 4.86
CA ASP A 4 -16.66 1.73 3.64
C ASP A 4 -15.51 1.31 2.73
N GLU A 5 -14.45 2.11 2.67
CA GLU A 5 -13.28 1.80 1.86
C GLU A 5 -12.54 0.56 2.37
N ILE A 6 -12.46 0.39 3.68
CA ILE A 6 -11.87 -0.80 4.30
C ILE A 6 -12.72 -2.03 3.98
N LYS A 7 -14.04 -1.90 4.08
CA LYS A 7 -14.96 -2.99 3.79
C LYS A 7 -14.87 -3.45 2.34
N ARG A 8 -14.67 -2.52 1.42
CA ARG A 8 -14.52 -2.85 -0.01
C ARG A 8 -13.30 -3.73 -0.24
N VAL A 9 -12.20 -3.45 0.47
CA VAL A 9 -10.98 -4.25 0.36
C VAL A 9 -11.22 -5.67 0.85
N SER A 10 -11.95 -5.83 1.96
CA SER A 10 -12.22 -7.16 2.50
C SER A 10 -13.16 -7.98 1.60
N ALA A 11 -13.87 -7.32 0.69
CA ALA A 11 -14.76 -7.99 -0.26
C ALA A 11 -14.08 -8.38 -1.56
N LEU A 12 -12.81 -8.04 -1.76
CA LEU A 12 -12.07 -8.40 -2.97
C LEU A 12 -11.81 -9.90 -3.05
N SER A 13 -11.54 -10.40 -4.25
CA SER A 13 -11.34 -11.83 -4.50
C SER A 13 -10.13 -12.40 -3.78
N ALA A 14 -9.16 -11.58 -3.43
CA ALA A 14 -7.96 -11.97 -2.70
C ALA A 14 -7.43 -10.75 -1.92
N PRO A 15 -6.64 -10.98 -0.88
CA PRO A 15 -6.07 -9.85 -0.12
C PRO A 15 -5.00 -9.13 -0.93
N VAL A 16 -4.78 -7.85 -0.59
CA VAL A 16 -3.61 -7.12 -1.05
C VAL A 16 -2.39 -7.79 -0.43
N LYS A 17 -1.40 -8.10 -1.26
CA LYS A 17 -0.17 -8.76 -0.80
C LYS A 17 1.01 -7.82 -0.88
N TYR A 18 1.97 -8.01 0.00
CA TYR A 18 3.20 -7.24 -0.03
C TYR A 18 4.38 -8.11 0.32
N GLN A 19 5.55 -7.71 -0.14
CA GLN A 19 6.80 -8.38 0.19
C GLN A 19 7.93 -7.37 0.22
N LEU A 20 8.98 -7.71 0.97
CA LEU A 20 10.17 -6.90 1.08
C LEU A 20 11.25 -7.54 0.21
N LYS A 21 11.80 -6.78 -0.73
CA LYS A 21 12.84 -7.29 -1.62
C LYS A 21 13.69 -6.13 -2.13
N ASP A 22 15.02 -6.29 -2.02
CA ASP A 22 15.98 -5.30 -2.54
C ASP A 22 15.70 -3.88 -2.05
N ASN A 23 15.39 -3.75 -0.74
CA ASN A 23 15.10 -2.47 -0.10
C ASN A 23 13.89 -1.78 -0.68
N LYS A 24 12.91 -2.57 -1.14
CA LYS A 24 11.64 -2.08 -1.63
C LYS A 24 10.51 -2.86 -1.00
N VAL A 25 9.42 -2.17 -0.73
CA VAL A 25 8.15 -2.81 -0.41
C VAL A 25 7.41 -2.94 -1.72
N ILE A 26 7.15 -4.18 -2.13
CA ILE A 26 6.46 -4.48 -3.39
C ILE A 26 5.04 -4.90 -3.04
N ILE A 27 4.07 -4.16 -3.56
CA ILE A 27 2.65 -4.36 -3.24
C ILE A 27 1.92 -4.87 -4.46
N ASP A 28 1.29 -6.05 -4.33
CA ASP A 28 0.52 -6.66 -5.40
C ASP A 28 -0.97 -6.51 -5.10
N PHE A 29 -1.68 -5.86 -6.01
CA PHE A 29 -3.13 -5.71 -5.92
C PHE A 29 -3.80 -6.93 -6.53
N PRO A 30 -4.96 -7.36 -6.00
CA PRO A 30 -5.65 -8.54 -6.52
C PRO A 30 -6.14 -8.34 -7.95
N LYS A 31 -6.46 -9.47 -8.60
CA LYS A 31 -6.89 -9.49 -9.99
C LYS A 31 -8.14 -8.67 -10.29
N ASP A 32 -8.89 -8.33 -9.24
CA ASP A 32 -10.06 -7.45 -9.37
C ASP A 32 -9.72 -6.16 -10.10
N PHE A 33 -8.45 -5.74 -10.04
CA PHE A 33 -8.00 -4.48 -10.64
C PHE A 33 -7.29 -4.66 -11.99
N ASN A 34 -7.34 -5.86 -12.56
CA ASN A 34 -6.75 -6.08 -13.88
C ASN A 34 -7.41 -5.17 -14.92
N GLY A 35 -6.58 -4.49 -15.72
CA GLY A 35 -7.04 -3.58 -16.74
C GLY A 35 -7.51 -2.23 -16.23
N LYS A 36 -7.38 -1.97 -14.93
CA LYS A 36 -7.81 -0.72 -14.32
C LYS A 36 -6.61 0.10 -13.87
N LYS A 37 -6.64 1.38 -14.19
CA LYS A 37 -5.61 2.30 -13.72
C LYS A 37 -5.90 2.65 -12.27
N LEU A 38 -4.90 2.43 -11.40
CA LEU A 38 -5.04 2.73 -9.98
C LEU A 38 -4.19 3.95 -9.65
N THR A 39 -4.82 4.93 -9.00
CA THR A 39 -4.11 6.12 -8.51
C THR A 39 -4.34 6.25 -7.03
N GLY A 40 -3.34 6.71 -6.32
CA GLY A 40 -3.48 6.85 -4.88
C GLY A 40 -2.21 7.24 -4.17
N GLU A 41 -2.19 6.92 -2.88
CA GLU A 41 -1.08 7.25 -2.01
C GLU A 41 -0.74 6.07 -1.11
N ALA A 42 0.54 5.83 -0.94
CA ALA A 42 1.05 4.83 -0.02
C ALA A 42 1.85 5.54 1.06
N LEU A 43 1.61 5.16 2.31
CA LEU A 43 2.31 5.71 3.47
C LEU A 43 2.85 4.56 4.31
N LEU A 44 4.15 4.60 4.59
CA LEU A 44 4.74 3.77 5.63
C LEU A 44 4.86 4.64 6.86
N TYR A 45 3.96 4.44 7.80
CA TYR A 45 3.90 5.22 9.03
C TYR A 45 4.72 4.54 10.11
N CYS A 46 5.62 5.30 10.74
CA CYS A 46 6.41 4.80 11.87
C CYS A 46 5.85 5.36 13.17
N PRO A 47 5.16 4.55 13.99
CA PRO A 47 4.55 5.05 15.22
C PRO A 47 5.52 5.66 16.22
N SER A 48 6.77 5.20 16.22
CA SER A 48 7.75 5.68 17.19
C SER A 48 8.52 6.93 16.73
N ASP A 49 8.45 7.27 15.44
CA ASP A 49 9.22 8.40 14.92
C ASP A 49 8.62 8.88 13.58
N GLU A 50 7.89 9.96 13.61
CA GLU A 50 7.25 10.50 12.41
C GLU A 50 8.24 10.95 11.34
N ASN A 51 9.50 11.22 11.72
CA ASN A 51 10.54 11.59 10.77
C ASN A 51 10.95 10.41 9.89
N ARG A 52 10.50 9.20 10.22
CA ARG A 52 10.77 8.00 9.44
C ARG A 52 9.63 7.67 8.49
N ASP A 53 8.57 8.45 8.48
CA ASP A 53 7.44 8.21 7.58
C ASP A 53 7.89 8.34 6.13
N ILE A 54 7.41 7.42 5.31
CA ILE A 54 7.70 7.40 3.87
C ILE A 54 6.36 7.48 3.14
N ARG A 55 6.20 8.54 2.35
CA ARG A 55 4.96 8.80 1.62
C ARG A 55 5.24 8.82 0.13
N GLN A 56 4.38 8.17 -0.64
CA GLN A 56 4.54 8.10 -2.08
C GLN A 56 3.18 8.11 -2.76
N THR A 57 2.99 9.00 -3.74
CA THR A 57 1.83 8.92 -4.61
C THR A 57 2.14 7.98 -5.76
N PHE A 58 1.11 7.38 -6.35
CA PHE A 58 1.33 6.42 -7.42
C PHE A 58 0.21 6.44 -8.45
N SER A 59 0.55 5.93 -9.63
CA SER A 59 -0.38 5.71 -10.72
C SER A 59 0.14 4.48 -11.46
N ILE A 60 -0.60 3.37 -11.39
CA ILE A 60 -0.17 2.10 -11.96
C ILE A 60 -1.29 1.43 -12.76
N LEU A 61 -0.89 0.60 -13.73
CA LEU A 61 -1.81 -0.17 -14.55
C LEU A 61 -1.18 -1.56 -14.77
N ASP A 62 -1.84 -2.59 -14.24
CA ASP A 62 -1.39 -3.99 -14.37
C ASP A 62 0.05 -4.23 -13.94
N GLU A 63 0.51 -3.50 -12.94
CA GLU A 63 1.85 -3.66 -12.39
C GLU A 63 1.83 -3.51 -10.88
N PRO A 64 2.82 -4.08 -10.17
CA PRO A 64 2.90 -3.88 -8.73
C PRO A 64 3.36 -2.47 -8.38
N LEU A 65 2.96 -2.02 -7.20
CA LEU A 65 3.45 -0.76 -6.65
C LEU A 65 4.77 -1.06 -5.93
N LYS A 66 5.79 -0.28 -6.25
CA LYS A 66 7.11 -0.44 -5.62
C LYS A 66 7.45 0.81 -4.83
N MET A 67 7.72 0.64 -3.54
CA MET A 67 8.14 1.72 -2.64
C MET A 67 9.57 1.50 -2.22
N LYS A 68 10.43 2.48 -2.49
CA LYS A 68 11.81 2.44 -2.01
C LYS A 68 11.86 2.69 -0.51
N VAL A 69 12.60 1.87 0.21
CA VAL A 69 12.80 2.01 1.65
C VAL A 69 14.30 2.09 1.92
N PRO A 70 14.80 3.17 2.54
CA PRO A 70 16.22 3.25 2.88
C PRO A 70 16.63 2.11 3.83
N VAL A 71 17.79 1.52 3.58
CA VAL A 71 18.30 0.41 4.40
C VAL A 71 18.43 0.75 5.89
N THR A 72 18.59 2.04 6.20
CA THR A 72 18.75 2.49 7.58
C THR A 72 17.43 2.60 8.34
N LYS A 73 16.30 2.42 7.66
CA LYS A 73 14.99 2.61 8.28
C LYS A 73 14.35 1.27 8.66
N SER A 74 15.00 0.53 9.55
CA SER A 74 14.45 -0.72 10.08
C SER A 74 13.47 -0.43 11.21
N GLY A 75 12.58 -1.39 11.48
CA GLY A 75 11.64 -1.32 12.59
C GLY A 75 10.21 -1.63 12.19
N LEU A 76 9.28 -1.37 13.12
CA LEU A 76 7.87 -1.63 12.91
C LEU A 76 7.21 -0.41 12.26
N TYR A 77 6.51 -0.66 11.17
CA TYR A 77 5.77 0.37 10.44
C TYR A 77 4.34 -0.09 10.23
N GLN A 78 3.46 0.87 9.95
CA GLN A 78 2.12 0.58 9.48
C GLN A 78 2.04 1.02 8.02
N LEU A 79 1.73 0.06 7.13
CA LEU A 79 1.52 0.36 5.72
C LEU A 79 0.07 0.81 5.55
N GLN A 80 -0.12 1.99 4.98
CA GLN A 80 -1.44 2.54 4.70
C GLN A 80 -1.53 2.82 3.20
N LEU A 81 -2.50 2.20 2.55
CA LEU A 81 -2.73 2.38 1.11
C LEU A 81 -4.12 2.97 0.90
N SER A 82 -4.16 4.04 0.12
CA SER A 82 -5.41 4.69 -0.26
C SER A 82 -5.39 4.80 -1.77
N TRP A 83 -6.35 4.17 -2.46
CA TRP A 83 -6.35 4.20 -3.92
C TRP A 83 -7.77 4.19 -4.49
N GLN A 84 -7.86 4.52 -5.78
CA GLN A 84 -9.11 4.50 -6.51
C GLN A 84 -8.90 3.94 -7.92
N ASP A 85 -9.95 3.36 -8.46
CA ASP A 85 -9.94 2.78 -9.80
C ASP A 85 -10.71 3.62 -10.82
N GLY A 86 -10.96 4.87 -10.49
CA GLY A 86 -11.72 5.80 -11.32
C GLY A 86 -13.17 5.97 -10.86
N LYS A 87 -13.73 4.98 -10.18
CA LYS A 87 -15.11 5.03 -9.69
C LYS A 87 -15.22 4.77 -8.20
N THR A 88 -14.37 3.92 -7.67
CA THR A 88 -14.49 3.42 -6.31
C THR A 88 -13.17 3.64 -5.58
N SER A 89 -13.26 4.08 -4.33
CA SER A 89 -12.10 4.29 -3.47
C SER A 89 -11.95 3.14 -2.49
N TYR A 90 -10.69 2.82 -2.18
CA TYR A 90 -10.32 1.72 -1.31
C TYR A 90 -9.30 2.16 -0.29
N TYR A 91 -9.28 1.51 0.86
CA TYR A 91 -8.28 1.74 1.90
C TYR A 91 -7.85 0.43 2.53
N PHE A 92 -6.53 0.27 2.68
CA PHE A 92 -5.92 -0.93 3.28
C PHE A 92 -4.83 -0.51 4.24
N GLU A 93 -4.76 -1.16 5.40
CA GLU A 93 -3.64 -0.94 6.31
C GLU A 93 -3.21 -2.25 6.95
N ASN A 94 -1.92 -2.36 7.22
CA ASN A 94 -1.36 -3.53 7.87
C ASN A 94 -0.03 -3.16 8.49
N LYS A 95 0.29 -3.82 9.60
CA LYS A 95 1.59 -3.66 10.23
C LYS A 95 2.62 -4.47 9.47
N ILE A 96 3.80 -3.87 9.23
CA ILE A 96 4.90 -4.56 8.59
C ILE A 96 6.19 -4.27 9.35
N PHE A 97 7.11 -5.21 9.29
CA PHE A 97 8.39 -5.08 9.95
C PHE A 97 9.51 -4.99 8.91
N LEU A 98 10.23 -3.88 8.91
CA LEU A 98 11.35 -3.67 8.00
C LEU A 98 12.65 -4.02 8.71
N LYS A 99 13.44 -4.85 8.09
CA LYS A 99 14.73 -5.27 8.65
C LYS A 99 15.86 -4.42 8.16
#